data_63ac54f16a693109281e23db58938dcb
#
_entry.id   63ac54f16a693109281e23db58938dcb
#
_cell.length_a   1.000
_cell.length_b   1.000
_cell.length_c   1.000
_cell.angle_alpha   90.00
_cell.angle_beta   90.00
_cell.angle_gamma   90.00
#
_symmetry.space_group_name_H-M   'P 1'
#
loop_
_entity.id
_entity.type
_entity.pdbx_description
1 polymer ?
#
loop_
_entity_poly.entity_id
_entity_poly.type
_entity_poly.pdbx_seq_one_letter_code
_entity_poly.pdbx_strand_id
1 'polypeptide(L)'
;MMSTLVLLLALLSSQAAKLEPGDAANYVVGPEDVLTVTVYNEPQLSGHFRVEKDGEFSYPFLGRVRAGGRTLSELADALKARLADGYLRHPQVTVDVDQFRSQNVFVMGEVRTPGKYVLSGPVTLLDALARAGSTTDAAGADVLILHPKDPVKGSPTLPDQQDAEVVTVNLRDIQDGRLSRNVTIRDGDTIFVTKAERFFVVGLVRNAGSYVLERNMTVLQAISTAGGIVERGSNKRLRIVRVVGDTRKEFDAKPTDVVKPGDTIVVRQRLL
;
A
#
# COMPACT_ATOMS: atom_id res chain seq x y z
N MET A 1 -54.91 -15.82 12.52
CA MET A 1 -54.30 -14.57 12.03
C MET A 1 -52.85 -14.87 11.79
N MET A 2 -52.49 -15.16 10.53
CA MET A 2 -51.17 -15.58 10.09
C MET A 2 -50.33 -14.33 9.76
N SER A 3 -49.21 -14.14 10.45
CA SER A 3 -48.27 -13.05 10.17
C SER A 3 -47.16 -13.60 9.29
N THR A 4 -47.14 -13.18 8.04
CA THR A 4 -46.13 -13.52 7.02
C THR A 4 -44.83 -12.74 7.27
N LEU A 5 -43.79 -13.47 7.64
CA LEU A 5 -42.43 -12.97 7.75
C LEU A 5 -41.80 -12.90 6.35
N VAL A 6 -41.66 -11.71 5.79
CA VAL A 6 -40.94 -11.47 4.53
C VAL A 6 -39.46 -11.44 4.79
N LEU A 7 -38.77 -12.48 4.33
CA LEU A 7 -37.31 -12.60 4.38
C LEU A 7 -36.71 -11.77 3.24
N LEU A 8 -36.15 -10.59 3.55
CA LEU A 8 -35.47 -9.73 2.60
C LEU A 8 -34.04 -10.24 2.41
N LEU A 9 -33.80 -11.01 1.35
CA LEU A 9 -32.49 -11.50 0.94
C LEU A 9 -31.76 -10.33 0.23
N ALA A 10 -30.86 -9.65 0.95
CA ALA A 10 -29.98 -8.65 0.36
C ALA A 10 -28.92 -9.34 -0.49
N LEU A 11 -29.08 -9.27 -1.80
CA LEU A 11 -28.04 -9.60 -2.79
C LEU A 11 -26.93 -8.55 -2.68
N LEU A 12 -25.81 -8.90 -2.02
CA LEU A 12 -24.56 -8.18 -2.15
C LEU A 12 -24.01 -8.47 -3.55
N SER A 13 -24.39 -7.66 -4.52
CA SER A 13 -23.68 -7.57 -5.79
C SER A 13 -22.30 -6.94 -5.52
N SER A 14 -21.25 -7.74 -5.63
CA SER A 14 -19.87 -7.27 -5.73
C SER A 14 -19.76 -6.37 -6.96
N GLN A 15 -19.85 -5.06 -6.77
CA GLN A 15 -19.53 -4.10 -7.81
C GLN A 15 -18.01 -4.13 -7.99
N ALA A 16 -17.55 -4.78 -9.06
CA ALA A 16 -16.23 -4.55 -9.59
C ALA A 16 -16.11 -3.04 -9.87
N ALA A 17 -15.14 -2.39 -9.27
CA ALA A 17 -14.87 -0.97 -9.45
C ALA A 17 -14.62 -0.74 -10.96
N LYS A 18 -15.55 -0.07 -11.62
CA LYS A 18 -15.42 0.35 -13.00
C LYS A 18 -14.47 1.56 -13.00
N LEU A 19 -13.32 1.40 -13.65
CA LEU A 19 -12.34 2.48 -13.80
C LEU A 19 -12.97 3.70 -14.47
N GLU A 20 -12.57 4.88 -14.00
CA GLU A 20 -12.82 6.13 -14.72
C GLU A 20 -12.02 6.12 -16.04
N PRO A 21 -12.55 6.65 -17.14
CA PRO A 21 -11.93 6.56 -18.48
C PRO A 21 -10.53 7.16 -18.62
N GLY A 22 -10.08 7.99 -17.65
CA GLY A 22 -8.78 8.66 -17.67
C GLY A 22 -7.60 7.79 -17.22
N ASP A 23 -7.83 6.79 -16.37
CA ASP A 23 -6.75 5.99 -15.77
C ASP A 23 -6.29 4.85 -16.68
N ALA A 24 -7.15 4.38 -17.58
CA ALA A 24 -6.85 3.29 -18.49
C ALA A 24 -5.91 3.68 -19.66
N ALA A 25 -5.85 4.96 -20.02
CA ALA A 25 -5.08 5.42 -21.18
C ALA A 25 -3.56 5.16 -21.08
N ASN A 26 -3.02 5.17 -19.85
CA ASN A 26 -1.60 4.94 -19.58
C ASN A 26 -1.31 3.50 -19.11
N TYR A 27 -2.30 2.62 -19.08
CA TYR A 27 -2.10 1.24 -18.69
C TYR A 27 -1.27 0.51 -19.72
N VAL A 28 -0.18 -0.12 -19.28
CA VAL A 28 0.67 -0.97 -20.11
C VAL A 28 0.23 -2.41 -19.98
N VAL A 29 -0.22 -3.01 -21.06
CA VAL A 29 -0.71 -4.39 -21.10
C VAL A 29 0.41 -5.36 -20.76
N GLY A 30 0.10 -6.33 -19.93
CA GLY A 30 1.03 -7.39 -19.53
C GLY A 30 0.46 -8.80 -19.72
N PRO A 31 1.29 -9.83 -19.46
CA PRO A 31 0.86 -11.23 -19.51
C PRO A 31 -0.30 -11.51 -18.55
N GLU A 32 -1.19 -12.41 -18.96
CA GLU A 32 -2.37 -12.86 -18.21
C GLU A 32 -3.55 -11.87 -18.22
N ASP A 33 -3.39 -10.62 -18.68
CA ASP A 33 -4.50 -9.69 -18.85
C ASP A 33 -5.53 -10.23 -19.83
N VAL A 34 -6.79 -9.91 -19.60
CA VAL A 34 -7.88 -10.19 -20.54
C VAL A 34 -8.31 -8.87 -21.16
N LEU A 35 -8.20 -8.79 -22.46
CA LEU A 35 -8.56 -7.62 -23.25
C LEU A 35 -9.91 -7.81 -23.91
N THR A 36 -10.72 -6.76 -23.96
CA THR A 36 -11.91 -6.67 -24.83
C THR A 36 -11.52 -5.86 -26.06
N VAL A 37 -11.53 -6.51 -27.20
CA VAL A 37 -11.34 -5.83 -28.49
C VAL A 37 -12.71 -5.69 -29.15
N THR A 38 -13.05 -4.48 -29.56
CA THR A 38 -14.27 -4.17 -30.28
C THR A 38 -13.92 -3.58 -31.64
N VAL A 39 -14.39 -4.21 -32.71
CA VAL A 39 -14.28 -3.71 -34.10
C VAL A 39 -15.66 -3.34 -34.57
N TYR A 40 -15.85 -2.07 -34.93
CA TYR A 40 -17.17 -1.55 -35.30
C TYR A 40 -17.72 -2.28 -36.53
N ASN A 41 -18.97 -2.73 -36.44
CA ASN A 41 -19.69 -3.52 -37.45
C ASN A 41 -19.07 -4.89 -37.79
N GLU A 42 -18.11 -5.39 -36.99
CA GLU A 42 -17.45 -6.68 -37.24
C GLU A 42 -17.50 -7.56 -35.96
N PRO A 43 -18.66 -8.16 -35.66
CA PRO A 43 -18.82 -8.97 -34.42
C PRO A 43 -17.86 -10.16 -34.37
N GLN A 44 -17.52 -10.76 -35.51
CA GLN A 44 -16.60 -11.90 -35.61
C GLN A 44 -15.15 -11.55 -35.25
N LEU A 45 -14.79 -10.26 -35.25
CA LEU A 45 -13.47 -9.75 -34.84
C LEU A 45 -13.50 -9.15 -33.43
N SER A 46 -14.69 -9.03 -32.83
CA SER A 46 -14.88 -8.49 -31.51
C SER A 46 -14.97 -9.61 -30.48
N GLY A 47 -14.37 -9.43 -29.28
CA GLY A 47 -14.40 -10.44 -28.24
C GLY A 47 -13.39 -10.21 -27.13
N HIS A 48 -13.26 -11.23 -26.26
CA HIS A 48 -12.31 -11.22 -25.17
C HIS A 48 -11.09 -12.06 -25.53
N PHE A 49 -9.91 -11.48 -25.32
CA PHE A 49 -8.63 -12.10 -25.68
C PHE A 49 -7.68 -12.07 -24.50
N ARG A 50 -7.20 -13.24 -24.08
CA ARG A 50 -6.22 -13.36 -23.01
C ARG A 50 -4.82 -13.20 -23.58
N VAL A 51 -4.02 -12.34 -22.95
CA VAL A 51 -2.60 -12.20 -23.26
C VAL A 51 -1.84 -13.37 -22.63
N GLU A 52 -1.11 -14.11 -23.44
CA GLU A 52 -0.31 -15.25 -23.00
C GLU A 52 0.96 -14.80 -22.28
N LYS A 53 1.71 -15.75 -21.69
CA LYS A 53 2.91 -15.46 -20.89
C LYS A 53 4.02 -14.77 -21.68
N ASP A 54 4.06 -14.94 -22.98
CA ASP A 54 5.01 -14.29 -23.89
C ASP A 54 4.60 -12.86 -24.29
N GLY A 55 3.46 -12.39 -23.81
CA GLY A 55 2.92 -11.05 -24.08
C GLY A 55 2.17 -10.96 -25.40
N GLU A 56 1.80 -12.08 -26.03
CA GLU A 56 1.03 -12.13 -27.26
C GLU A 56 -0.35 -12.73 -27.02
N PHE A 57 -1.28 -12.50 -27.94
CA PHE A 57 -2.58 -13.17 -27.98
C PHE A 57 -2.96 -13.55 -29.40
N SER A 58 -3.76 -14.59 -29.54
CA SER A 58 -4.26 -15.04 -30.85
C SER A 58 -5.48 -14.22 -31.27
N TYR A 59 -5.41 -13.59 -32.43
CA TYR A 59 -6.48 -12.76 -32.98
C TYR A 59 -6.96 -13.25 -34.31
N PRO A 60 -8.27 -13.25 -34.61
CA PRO A 60 -8.80 -13.72 -35.93
C PRO A 60 -8.13 -13.03 -37.10
N PHE A 61 -7.84 -13.78 -38.14
CA PHE A 61 -7.14 -13.40 -39.37
C PHE A 61 -5.70 -12.91 -39.21
N LEU A 62 -5.35 -12.27 -38.10
CA LEU A 62 -4.01 -11.71 -37.89
C LEU A 62 -3.04 -12.68 -37.22
N GLY A 63 -3.54 -13.83 -36.71
CA GLY A 63 -2.72 -14.78 -35.95
C GLY A 63 -2.24 -14.19 -34.63
N ARG A 64 -0.96 -14.34 -34.30
CA ARG A 64 -0.39 -13.83 -33.06
C ARG A 64 -0.13 -12.33 -33.14
N VAL A 65 -0.58 -11.62 -32.11
CA VAL A 65 -0.44 -10.17 -31.99
C VAL A 65 0.24 -9.86 -30.64
N ARG A 66 1.31 -9.08 -30.67
CA ARG A 66 2.00 -8.65 -29.46
C ARG A 66 1.24 -7.52 -28.79
N ALA A 67 0.79 -7.76 -27.56
CA ALA A 67 0.13 -6.79 -26.70
C ALA A 67 1.04 -6.33 -25.55
N GLY A 68 1.83 -7.24 -25.00
CA GLY A 68 2.71 -6.97 -23.85
C GLY A 68 3.69 -5.82 -24.10
N GLY A 69 3.74 -4.89 -23.16
CA GLY A 69 4.59 -3.70 -23.22
C GLY A 69 4.00 -2.53 -24.01
N ARG A 70 2.75 -2.65 -24.51
CA ARG A 70 2.03 -1.57 -25.23
C ARG A 70 0.92 -1.00 -24.36
N THR A 71 0.61 0.26 -24.59
CA THR A 71 -0.62 0.87 -24.05
C THR A 71 -1.83 0.38 -24.86
N LEU A 72 -3.04 0.57 -24.30
CA LEU A 72 -4.27 0.19 -24.99
C LEU A 72 -4.43 0.94 -26.32
N SER A 73 -4.07 2.22 -26.35
CA SER A 73 -4.10 3.03 -27.56
C SER A 73 -3.13 2.53 -28.64
N GLU A 74 -1.88 2.26 -28.26
CA GLU A 74 -0.88 1.70 -29.20
C GLU A 74 -1.28 0.33 -29.74
N LEU A 75 -1.95 -0.49 -28.91
CA LEU A 75 -2.45 -1.78 -29.34
C LEU A 75 -3.63 -1.65 -30.32
N ALA A 76 -4.57 -0.72 -30.03
CA ALA A 76 -5.69 -0.40 -30.91
C ALA A 76 -5.20 0.08 -32.28
N ASP A 77 -4.22 0.99 -32.33
CA ASP A 77 -3.62 1.50 -33.57
C ASP A 77 -2.88 0.39 -34.34
N ALA A 78 -2.16 -0.48 -33.63
CA ALA A 78 -1.50 -1.63 -34.26
C ALA A 78 -2.49 -2.62 -34.88
N LEU A 79 -3.59 -2.93 -34.19
CA LEU A 79 -4.66 -3.79 -34.72
C LEU A 79 -5.34 -3.13 -35.93
N LYS A 80 -5.66 -1.84 -35.83
CA LYS A 80 -6.26 -1.05 -36.91
C LYS A 80 -5.39 -1.08 -38.17
N ALA A 81 -4.09 -0.84 -38.05
CA ALA A 81 -3.15 -0.87 -39.16
C ALA A 81 -3.10 -2.25 -39.84
N ARG A 82 -3.01 -3.33 -39.02
CA ARG A 82 -2.94 -4.71 -39.58
C ARG A 82 -4.26 -5.17 -40.20
N LEU A 83 -5.41 -4.74 -39.67
CA LEU A 83 -6.72 -5.05 -40.25
C LEU A 83 -6.96 -4.26 -41.55
N ALA A 84 -6.44 -3.04 -41.65
CA ALA A 84 -6.54 -2.24 -42.88
C ALA A 84 -5.68 -2.81 -44.03
N ASP A 85 -4.66 -3.61 -43.69
CA ASP A 85 -3.79 -4.27 -44.68
C ASP A 85 -4.45 -5.55 -45.20
N GLY A 86 -5.41 -5.35 -46.12
CA GLY A 86 -6.04 -6.41 -46.92
C GLY A 86 -7.29 -7.07 -46.31
N TYR A 87 -7.73 -6.72 -45.11
CA TYR A 87 -8.92 -7.33 -44.48
C TYR A 87 -10.13 -6.39 -44.44
N LEU A 88 -9.95 -5.15 -43.98
CA LEU A 88 -11.06 -4.19 -43.78
C LEU A 88 -10.71 -2.82 -44.40
N ARG A 89 -11.74 -2.15 -44.94
CA ARG A 89 -11.62 -0.74 -45.35
C ARG A 89 -11.98 0.15 -44.14
N HIS A 90 -11.03 0.95 -43.63
CA HIS A 90 -11.22 1.89 -42.53
C HIS A 90 -11.75 1.28 -41.26
N PRO A 91 -11.06 0.26 -40.67
CA PRO A 91 -11.52 -0.36 -39.42
C PRO A 91 -11.49 0.64 -38.26
N GLN A 92 -12.53 0.59 -37.43
CA GLN A 92 -12.57 1.30 -36.15
C GLN A 92 -12.38 0.25 -35.04
N VAL A 93 -11.28 0.36 -34.29
CA VAL A 93 -10.89 -0.62 -33.27
C VAL A 93 -10.79 0.08 -31.92
N THR A 94 -11.43 -0.47 -30.91
CA THR A 94 -11.29 -0.09 -29.52
C THR A 94 -10.76 -1.28 -28.74
N VAL A 95 -9.82 -1.02 -27.83
CA VAL A 95 -9.27 -2.02 -26.91
C VAL A 95 -9.44 -1.53 -25.49
N ASP A 96 -10.04 -2.35 -24.66
CA ASP A 96 -10.24 -2.13 -23.23
C ASP A 96 -9.69 -3.33 -22.44
N VAL A 97 -9.45 -3.16 -21.14
CA VAL A 97 -9.08 -4.27 -20.25
C VAL A 97 -10.34 -4.79 -19.56
N ASP A 98 -10.69 -6.04 -19.81
CA ASP A 98 -11.76 -6.74 -19.11
C ASP A 98 -11.30 -7.19 -17.71
N GLN A 99 -10.09 -7.77 -17.63
CA GLN A 99 -9.51 -8.23 -16.38
C GLN A 99 -8.03 -7.85 -16.30
N PHE A 100 -7.70 -7.00 -15.32
CA PHE A 100 -6.33 -6.68 -14.96
C PHE A 100 -5.73 -7.84 -14.15
N ARG A 101 -4.62 -8.42 -14.58
CA ARG A 101 -3.96 -9.54 -13.90
C ARG A 101 -2.45 -9.44 -13.91
N SER A 102 -1.88 -8.66 -14.82
CA SER A 102 -0.44 -8.62 -15.06
C SER A 102 0.32 -7.84 -14.02
N GLN A 103 -0.26 -6.75 -13.52
CA GLN A 103 0.40 -5.83 -12.59
C GLN A 103 -0.15 -6.02 -11.18
N ASN A 104 0.75 -6.16 -10.21
CA ASN A 104 0.38 -6.49 -8.84
C ASN A 104 1.28 -5.77 -7.83
N VAL A 105 0.72 -5.46 -6.68
CA VAL A 105 1.44 -4.96 -5.51
C VAL A 105 1.15 -5.85 -4.30
N PHE A 106 2.12 -6.01 -3.43
CA PHE A 106 1.93 -6.67 -2.15
C PHE A 106 1.81 -5.63 -1.05
N VAL A 107 0.77 -5.72 -0.22
CA VAL A 107 0.59 -4.88 0.96
C VAL A 107 0.67 -5.75 2.20
N MET A 108 1.62 -5.43 3.08
CA MET A 108 1.98 -6.27 4.23
C MET A 108 2.20 -5.42 5.49
N GLY A 109 2.33 -6.09 6.64
CA GLY A 109 2.56 -5.45 7.94
C GLY A 109 1.27 -5.00 8.59
N GLU A 110 1.28 -3.83 9.22
CA GLU A 110 0.18 -3.31 10.03
C GLU A 110 -0.92 -2.66 9.18
N VAL A 111 -1.56 -3.45 8.32
CA VAL A 111 -2.75 -3.11 7.54
C VAL A 111 -3.90 -4.05 7.89
N ARG A 112 -5.13 -3.62 7.68
CA ARG A 112 -6.31 -4.44 8.04
C ARG A 112 -6.45 -5.68 7.18
N THR A 113 -6.12 -5.59 5.90
CA THR A 113 -6.25 -6.69 4.94
C THR A 113 -4.93 -6.85 4.19
N PRO A 114 -3.92 -7.51 4.78
CA PRO A 114 -2.68 -7.77 4.06
C PRO A 114 -2.92 -8.74 2.91
N GLY A 115 -2.21 -8.55 1.79
CA GLY A 115 -2.39 -9.42 0.63
C GLY A 115 -1.80 -8.87 -0.65
N LYS A 116 -2.09 -9.58 -1.73
CA LYS A 116 -1.76 -9.20 -3.10
C LYS A 116 -2.91 -8.41 -3.70
N TYR A 117 -2.61 -7.26 -4.27
CA TYR A 117 -3.58 -6.37 -4.93
C TYR A 117 -3.21 -6.17 -6.38
N VAL A 118 -4.21 -6.25 -7.26
CA VAL A 118 -4.04 -6.00 -8.68
C VAL A 118 -4.07 -4.50 -8.94
N LEU A 119 -3.12 -4.01 -9.75
CA LEU A 119 -3.07 -2.63 -10.19
C LEU A 119 -3.87 -2.49 -11.48
N SER A 120 -4.85 -1.59 -11.48
CA SER A 120 -5.72 -1.32 -12.63
C SER A 120 -5.41 0.04 -13.29
N GLY A 121 -4.14 0.48 -13.23
CA GLY A 121 -3.68 1.77 -13.71
C GLY A 121 -2.67 2.39 -12.75
N PRO A 122 -2.35 3.69 -12.89
CA PRO A 122 -1.50 4.39 -11.96
C PRO A 122 -2.14 4.39 -10.56
N VAL A 123 -1.48 3.77 -9.59
CA VAL A 123 -1.94 3.64 -8.20
C VAL A 123 -0.91 4.29 -7.29
N THR A 124 -1.36 5.13 -6.37
CA THR A 124 -0.50 5.75 -5.36
C THR A 124 -0.44 4.92 -4.08
N LEU A 125 0.50 5.26 -3.19
CA LEU A 125 0.60 4.62 -1.87
C LEU A 125 -0.72 4.71 -1.09
N LEU A 126 -1.39 5.86 -1.09
CA LEU A 126 -2.66 6.03 -0.38
C LEU A 126 -3.77 5.17 -0.97
N ASP A 127 -3.84 5.05 -2.30
CA ASP A 127 -4.82 4.18 -2.97
C ASP A 127 -4.61 2.72 -2.61
N ALA A 128 -3.35 2.26 -2.60
CA ALA A 128 -3.02 0.89 -2.22
C ALA A 128 -3.38 0.61 -0.75
N LEU A 129 -3.08 1.53 0.16
CA LEU A 129 -3.45 1.41 1.58
C LEU A 129 -4.97 1.44 1.77
N ALA A 130 -5.69 2.29 1.04
CA ALA A 130 -7.16 2.34 1.09
C ALA A 130 -7.78 1.00 0.65
N ARG A 131 -7.27 0.39 -0.42
CA ARG A 131 -7.68 -0.95 -0.88
C ARG A 131 -7.39 -2.04 0.16
N ALA A 132 -6.29 -1.91 0.92
CA ALA A 132 -5.95 -2.81 2.03
C ALA A 132 -6.73 -2.52 3.32
N GLY A 133 -7.77 -1.69 3.27
CA GLY A 133 -8.61 -1.33 4.41
C GLY A 133 -7.95 -0.36 5.38
N SER A 134 -6.90 0.35 4.93
CA SER A 134 -6.09 1.27 5.73
C SER A 134 -5.20 0.57 6.76
N THR A 135 -4.48 1.34 7.56
CA THR A 135 -3.58 0.84 8.59
C THR A 135 -4.34 0.40 9.86
N THR A 136 -3.72 -0.45 10.68
CA THR A 136 -4.23 -0.83 12.00
C THR A 136 -3.88 0.23 13.06
N ASP A 137 -4.49 0.12 14.25
CA ASP A 137 -4.14 0.99 15.40
C ASP A 137 -2.72 0.72 15.94
N ALA A 138 -2.12 -0.41 15.56
CA ALA A 138 -0.74 -0.76 15.91
C ALA A 138 0.28 -0.28 14.87
N ALA A 139 -0.17 0.33 13.77
CA ALA A 139 0.69 0.80 12.71
C ALA A 139 1.59 1.97 13.14
N GLY A 140 2.82 1.92 12.68
CA GLY A 140 3.75 3.03 12.75
C GLY A 140 3.46 4.09 11.69
N ALA A 141 4.14 5.21 11.80
CA ALA A 141 4.03 6.29 10.82
C ALA A 141 4.82 6.00 9.53
N ASP A 142 5.82 5.13 9.59
CA ASP A 142 6.71 4.86 8.47
C ASP A 142 6.24 3.64 7.68
N VAL A 143 6.15 3.81 6.36
CA VAL A 143 5.85 2.78 5.37
C VAL A 143 7.07 2.60 4.49
N LEU A 144 7.50 1.36 4.33
CA LEU A 144 8.58 0.98 3.42
C LEU A 144 7.97 0.52 2.10
N ILE A 145 8.42 1.11 1.01
CA ILE A 145 8.10 0.65 -0.34
C ILE A 145 9.36 0.01 -0.88
N LEU A 146 9.28 -1.27 -1.17
CA LEU A 146 10.38 -2.07 -1.67
C LEU A 146 10.17 -2.29 -3.16
N HIS A 147 11.06 -1.70 -3.97
CA HIS A 147 11.11 -1.88 -5.41
C HIS A 147 12.10 -3.00 -5.73
N PRO A 148 11.65 -4.19 -6.12
CA PRO A 148 12.58 -5.26 -6.47
C PRO A 148 13.32 -4.93 -7.77
N LYS A 149 14.63 -5.18 -7.83
CA LYS A 149 15.42 -5.05 -9.07
C LYS A 149 15.01 -6.09 -10.11
N ASP A 150 14.76 -7.31 -9.65
CA ASP A 150 14.24 -8.42 -10.46
C ASP A 150 12.95 -8.94 -9.82
N PRO A 151 11.78 -8.47 -10.24
CA PRO A 151 10.53 -8.89 -9.64
C PRO A 151 10.26 -10.38 -9.95
N VAL A 152 10.33 -11.21 -8.92
CA VAL A 152 9.86 -12.59 -9.00
C VAL A 152 8.33 -12.54 -9.00
N LYS A 153 7.72 -12.80 -10.15
CA LYS A 153 6.26 -12.74 -10.32
C LYS A 153 5.56 -13.59 -9.27
N GLY A 154 4.74 -12.93 -8.46
CA GLY A 154 3.88 -13.58 -7.48
C GLY A 154 4.44 -13.72 -6.06
N SER A 155 5.64 -13.21 -5.78
CA SER A 155 6.22 -13.22 -4.43
C SER A 155 6.50 -11.81 -3.93
N PRO A 156 6.21 -11.51 -2.65
CA PRO A 156 6.56 -10.23 -2.06
C PRO A 156 8.07 -10.14 -1.82
N THR A 157 8.62 -8.93 -1.94
CA THR A 157 9.98 -8.62 -1.51
C THR A 157 9.97 -8.25 -0.03
N LEU A 158 10.82 -8.87 0.78
CA LEU A 158 10.90 -8.61 2.21
C LEU A 158 11.94 -7.53 2.54
N PRO A 159 11.79 -6.77 3.65
CA PRO A 159 12.68 -5.67 4.01
C PRO A 159 14.15 -6.06 4.27
N ASP A 160 14.44 -7.32 4.51
CA ASP A 160 15.79 -7.89 4.74
C ASP A 160 16.49 -8.32 3.44
N GLN A 161 15.81 -8.27 2.29
CA GLN A 161 16.39 -8.64 1.01
C GLN A 161 17.28 -7.51 0.45
N GLN A 162 18.52 -7.83 0.15
CA GLN A 162 19.55 -6.86 -0.32
C GLN A 162 19.32 -6.35 -1.75
N ASP A 163 18.43 -6.99 -2.51
CA ASP A 163 18.21 -6.71 -3.94
C ASP A 163 17.00 -5.80 -4.21
N ALA A 164 16.58 -5.00 -3.24
CA ALA A 164 15.50 -4.05 -3.38
C ALA A 164 15.96 -2.60 -3.10
N GLU A 165 15.44 -1.67 -3.88
CA GLU A 165 15.49 -0.25 -3.53
C GLU A 165 14.38 0.01 -2.50
N VAL A 166 14.74 0.57 -1.35
CA VAL A 166 13.80 0.86 -0.27
C VAL A 166 13.51 2.35 -0.19
N VAL A 167 12.26 2.72 -0.40
CA VAL A 167 11.77 4.08 -0.22
C VAL A 167 10.96 4.13 1.07
N THR A 168 11.38 4.97 2.02
CA THR A 168 10.64 5.20 3.26
C THR A 168 9.74 6.41 3.13
N VAL A 169 8.44 6.20 3.34
CA VAL A 169 7.42 7.27 3.32
C VAL A 169 6.79 7.37 4.70
N ASN A 170 6.73 8.59 5.25
CA ASN A 170 6.05 8.85 6.49
C ASN A 170 4.59 9.26 6.22
N LEU A 171 3.64 8.48 6.72
CA LEU A 171 2.21 8.72 6.50
C LEU A 171 1.72 10.03 7.13
N ARG A 172 2.32 10.47 8.25
CA ARG A 172 1.96 11.76 8.88
C ARG A 172 2.32 12.94 7.97
N ASP A 173 3.45 12.87 7.25
CA ASP A 173 3.80 13.92 6.29
C ASP A 173 2.72 14.08 5.22
N ILE A 174 2.10 12.98 4.78
CA ILE A 174 1.00 13.03 3.81
C ILE A 174 -0.27 13.57 4.47
N GLN A 175 -0.59 13.12 5.70
CA GLN A 175 -1.76 13.59 6.47
C GLN A 175 -1.65 15.08 6.80
N ASP A 176 -0.45 15.61 6.99
CA ASP A 176 -0.16 17.03 7.20
C ASP A 176 -0.22 17.86 5.89
N GLY A 177 -0.66 17.25 4.79
CA GLY A 177 -0.86 17.92 3.50
C GLY A 177 0.35 17.92 2.57
N ARG A 178 1.43 17.22 2.89
CA ARG A 178 2.60 17.07 2.00
C ARG A 178 2.36 15.99 0.95
N LEU A 179 1.40 16.22 0.04
CA LEU A 179 0.97 15.25 -0.98
C LEU A 179 2.08 14.83 -1.95
N SER A 180 3.15 15.62 -2.09
CA SER A 180 4.34 15.23 -2.87
C SER A 180 5.05 13.98 -2.34
N ARG A 181 4.73 13.54 -1.13
CA ARG A 181 5.20 12.27 -0.55
C ARG A 181 4.32 11.07 -0.90
N ASN A 182 3.15 11.28 -1.51
CA ASN A 182 2.28 10.21 -1.99
C ASN A 182 2.85 9.67 -3.32
N VAL A 183 3.74 8.70 -3.21
CA VAL A 183 4.47 8.13 -4.36
C VAL A 183 3.59 7.17 -5.16
N THR A 184 3.87 7.09 -6.47
CA THR A 184 3.24 6.11 -7.37
C THR A 184 3.87 4.73 -7.16
N ILE A 185 3.02 3.71 -7.08
CA ILE A 185 3.39 2.31 -6.89
C ILE A 185 3.58 1.64 -8.25
N ARG A 186 4.58 0.77 -8.35
CA ARG A 186 4.94 0.03 -9.57
C ARG A 186 4.57 -1.45 -9.45
N ASP A 187 4.50 -2.12 -10.60
CA ASP A 187 4.32 -3.58 -10.62
C ASP A 187 5.45 -4.29 -9.85
N GLY A 188 5.07 -5.26 -9.03
CA GLY A 188 6.00 -6.04 -8.21
C GLY A 188 6.40 -5.39 -6.90
N ASP A 189 6.00 -4.14 -6.63
CA ASP A 189 6.32 -3.47 -5.38
C ASP A 189 5.73 -4.19 -4.17
N THR A 190 6.45 -4.08 -3.05
CA THR A 190 5.93 -4.47 -1.74
C THR A 190 5.82 -3.24 -0.84
N ILE A 191 4.61 -2.94 -0.39
CA ILE A 191 4.30 -1.92 0.60
C ILE A 191 4.30 -2.60 1.97
N PHE A 192 5.24 -2.25 2.81
CA PHE A 192 5.35 -2.79 4.16
C PHE A 192 5.08 -1.71 5.20
N VAL A 193 3.94 -1.80 5.88
CA VAL A 193 3.57 -0.89 6.97
C VAL A 193 4.23 -1.38 8.25
N THR A 194 5.12 -0.57 8.82
CA THR A 194 5.83 -0.91 10.04
C THR A 194 4.91 -0.86 11.26
N LYS A 195 5.27 -1.60 12.30
CA LYS A 195 4.60 -1.49 13.59
C LYS A 195 5.03 -0.22 14.30
N ALA A 196 4.12 0.41 15.06
CA ALA A 196 4.42 1.57 15.87
C ALA A 196 5.49 1.25 16.90
N GLU A 197 6.55 2.04 16.90
CA GLU A 197 7.55 2.01 17.96
C GLU A 197 6.93 2.47 19.28
N ARG A 198 7.33 1.87 20.39
CA ARG A 198 6.76 2.16 21.69
C ARG A 198 7.85 2.48 22.71
N PHE A 199 7.46 3.25 23.73
CA PHE A 199 8.23 3.48 24.96
C PHE A 199 7.35 3.20 26.18
N PHE A 200 7.96 3.14 27.33
CA PHE A 200 7.28 2.84 28.59
C PHE A 200 7.50 3.99 29.57
N VAL A 201 6.48 4.30 30.36
CA VAL A 201 6.57 5.26 31.46
C VAL A 201 6.14 4.57 32.74
N VAL A 202 6.99 4.63 33.77
CA VAL A 202 6.75 3.98 35.05
C VAL A 202 7.12 4.89 36.20
N GLY A 203 6.68 4.55 37.43
CA GLY A 203 6.96 5.29 38.64
C GLY A 203 5.88 6.32 38.98
N LEU A 204 6.26 7.49 39.42
CA LEU A 204 5.33 8.49 39.96
C LEU A 204 4.71 9.37 38.87
N VAL A 205 4.01 8.74 37.95
CA VAL A 205 3.18 9.36 36.90
C VAL A 205 1.72 8.95 37.07
N ARG A 206 0.79 9.71 36.48
CA ARG A 206 -0.64 9.45 36.65
C ARG A 206 -1.05 8.14 35.98
N ASN A 207 -0.60 7.91 34.76
CA ASN A 207 -0.94 6.73 33.95
C ASN A 207 0.36 6.03 33.54
N ALA A 208 0.87 5.12 34.39
CA ALA A 208 2.00 4.28 34.01
C ALA A 208 1.58 3.30 32.95
N GLY A 209 2.42 3.08 31.90
CA GLY A 209 2.04 2.20 30.79
C GLY A 209 2.98 2.28 29.58
N SER A 210 2.53 1.68 28.48
CA SER A 210 3.22 1.66 27.19
C SER A 210 2.54 2.64 26.23
N TYR A 211 3.33 3.46 25.55
CA TYR A 211 2.87 4.53 24.67
C TYR A 211 3.53 4.44 23.31
N VAL A 212 2.85 4.92 22.26
CA VAL A 212 3.42 5.03 20.91
C VAL A 212 4.45 6.15 20.92
N LEU A 213 5.62 5.86 20.35
CA LEU A 213 6.69 6.83 20.22
C LEU A 213 6.47 7.70 18.98
N GLU A 214 6.45 9.02 19.20
CA GLU A 214 6.42 10.00 18.12
C GLU A 214 7.83 10.46 17.75
N ARG A 215 7.99 10.93 16.51
CA ARG A 215 9.29 11.44 16.02
C ARG A 215 9.78 12.58 16.89
N ASN A 216 11.03 12.48 17.35
CA ASN A 216 11.69 13.48 18.21
C ASN A 216 10.97 13.77 19.54
N MET A 217 10.17 12.82 20.03
CA MET A 217 9.48 12.98 21.32
C MET A 217 10.50 13.15 22.46
N THR A 218 10.31 14.19 23.27
CA THR A 218 11.14 14.43 24.45
C THR A 218 10.60 13.70 25.67
N VAL A 219 11.45 13.52 26.70
CA VAL A 219 11.06 12.92 27.99
C VAL A 219 9.92 13.69 28.62
N LEU A 220 9.91 15.02 28.50
CA LEU A 220 8.81 15.85 29.03
C LEU A 220 7.49 15.55 28.32
N GLN A 221 7.50 15.47 26.98
CA GLN A 221 6.32 15.12 26.19
C GLN A 221 5.83 13.72 26.54
N ALA A 222 6.73 12.75 26.66
CA ALA A 222 6.41 11.38 27.02
C ALA A 222 5.74 11.27 28.39
N ILE A 223 6.25 12.02 29.38
CA ILE A 223 5.64 12.09 30.72
C ILE A 223 4.27 12.79 30.66
N SER A 224 4.13 13.83 29.84
CA SER A 224 2.85 14.53 29.64
C SER A 224 1.80 13.60 29.03
N THR A 225 2.19 12.77 28.04
CA THR A 225 1.32 11.73 27.46
C THR A 225 0.86 10.71 28.52
N ALA A 226 1.72 10.40 29.51
CA ALA A 226 1.37 9.57 30.64
C ALA A 226 0.54 10.29 31.74
N GLY A 227 -0.03 11.46 31.42
CA GLY A 227 -0.89 12.24 32.32
C GLY A 227 -0.13 13.11 33.33
N GLY A 228 1.20 13.24 33.15
CA GLY A 228 2.06 14.06 34.00
C GLY A 228 2.53 13.37 35.27
N ILE A 229 3.39 14.08 35.99
CA ILE A 229 3.97 13.64 37.28
C ILE A 229 2.96 13.86 38.41
N VAL A 230 2.81 12.87 39.29
CA VAL A 230 1.98 13.02 40.49
C VAL A 230 2.70 13.83 41.60
N GLU A 231 1.97 14.31 42.62
CA GLU A 231 2.45 15.27 43.63
C GLU A 231 3.79 14.88 44.30
N ARG A 232 4.02 13.57 44.53
CA ARG A 232 5.26 13.06 45.13
C ARG A 232 6.38 12.80 44.11
N GLY A 233 6.14 12.94 42.83
CA GLY A 233 7.11 12.71 41.77
C GLY A 233 8.03 13.91 41.58
N SER A 234 9.20 13.68 41.01
CA SER A 234 10.21 14.70 40.76
C SER A 234 10.54 14.81 39.26
N ASN A 235 10.44 16.03 38.74
CA ASN A 235 10.89 16.37 37.39
C ASN A 235 12.44 16.48 37.25
N LYS A 236 13.16 16.47 38.38
CA LYS A 236 14.63 16.52 38.45
C LYS A 236 15.25 15.13 38.63
N ARG A 237 14.44 14.10 38.92
CA ARG A 237 14.91 12.73 39.16
C ARG A 237 14.30 11.76 38.15
N LEU A 238 14.55 12.09 36.90
CA LEU A 238 14.11 11.27 35.73
C LEU A 238 15.24 10.35 35.33
N ARG A 239 14.90 9.13 34.96
CA ARG A 239 15.83 8.18 34.38
C ARG A 239 15.26 7.51 33.14
N ILE A 240 16.16 7.18 32.24
CA ILE A 240 15.84 6.33 31.09
C ILE A 240 16.56 5.00 31.28
N VAL A 241 15.81 3.93 31.24
CA VAL A 241 16.36 2.57 31.13
C VAL A 241 16.27 2.16 29.66
N ARG A 242 17.40 1.88 29.06
CA ARG A 242 17.54 1.51 27.65
C ARG A 242 18.29 0.20 27.50
N VAL A 243 17.86 -0.64 26.59
CA VAL A 243 18.58 -1.83 26.18
C VAL A 243 19.62 -1.41 25.13
N VAL A 244 20.89 -1.67 25.38
CA VAL A 244 22.01 -1.40 24.48
C VAL A 244 22.73 -2.73 24.25
N GLY A 245 22.52 -3.33 23.06
CA GLY A 245 22.86 -4.73 22.83
C GLY A 245 22.04 -5.62 23.79
N ASP A 246 22.70 -6.55 24.50
CA ASP A 246 22.04 -7.45 25.47
C ASP A 246 22.03 -6.88 26.90
N THR A 247 22.47 -5.64 27.10
CA THR A 247 22.62 -5.05 28.42
C THR A 247 21.63 -3.93 28.67
N ARG A 248 20.92 -4.00 29.81
CA ARG A 248 20.06 -2.92 30.26
C ARG A 248 20.90 -1.86 30.99
N LYS A 249 20.91 -0.62 30.49
CA LYS A 249 21.62 0.53 31.05
C LYS A 249 20.63 1.57 31.55
N GLU A 250 20.94 2.17 32.69
CA GLU A 250 20.15 3.26 33.27
C GLU A 250 20.93 4.58 33.15
N PHE A 251 20.26 5.62 32.63
CA PHE A 251 20.83 6.94 32.40
C PHE A 251 20.02 7.98 33.19
N ASP A 252 20.67 8.99 33.74
CA ASP A 252 19.97 10.19 34.21
C ASP A 252 19.38 10.92 32.98
N ALA A 253 18.13 11.31 33.10
CA ALA A 253 17.40 11.93 31.96
C ALA A 253 17.03 13.37 32.29
N LYS A 254 17.15 14.24 31.30
CA LYS A 254 16.65 15.60 31.28
C LYS A 254 15.28 15.65 30.58
N PRO A 255 14.40 16.60 30.94
CA PRO A 255 13.12 16.77 30.28
C PRO A 255 13.22 16.96 28.75
N THR A 256 14.35 17.50 28.25
CA THR A 256 14.64 17.79 26.84
C THR A 256 15.26 16.62 26.09
N ASP A 257 15.66 15.55 26.76
CA ASP A 257 16.27 14.41 26.11
C ASP A 257 15.26 13.68 25.20
N VAL A 258 15.74 13.19 24.07
CA VAL A 258 14.91 12.49 23.10
C VAL A 258 14.76 11.03 23.51
N VAL A 259 13.51 10.58 23.56
CA VAL A 259 13.13 9.19 23.82
C VAL A 259 13.39 8.33 22.59
N LYS A 260 13.93 7.13 22.80
CA LYS A 260 14.18 6.15 21.74
C LYS A 260 13.23 4.96 21.87
N PRO A 261 13.05 4.19 20.76
CA PRO A 261 12.27 2.95 20.79
C PRO A 261 12.72 2.01 21.92
N GLY A 262 11.74 1.49 22.66
CA GLY A 262 11.99 0.57 23.77
C GLY A 262 12.48 1.21 25.06
N ASP A 263 12.68 2.53 25.13
CA ASP A 263 13.05 3.21 26.36
C ASP A 263 11.98 3.05 27.44
N THR A 264 12.42 2.91 28.69
CA THR A 264 11.57 3.00 29.86
C THR A 264 11.93 4.26 30.64
N ILE A 265 11.02 5.22 30.70
CA ILE A 265 11.16 6.44 31.48
C ILE A 265 10.68 6.17 32.92
N VAL A 266 11.56 6.39 33.86
CA VAL A 266 11.30 6.17 35.32
C VAL A 266 11.22 7.51 36.05
N VAL A 267 10.05 7.84 36.57
CA VAL A 267 9.87 9.03 37.40
C VAL A 267 10.01 8.65 38.86
N ARG A 268 11.07 9.15 39.53
CA ARG A 268 11.37 8.85 40.91
C ARG A 268 10.74 9.86 41.87
N GLN A 269 10.67 9.50 43.15
CA GLN A 269 10.16 10.33 44.21
C GLN A 269 11.04 11.58 44.40
N ARG A 270 10.40 12.70 44.75
CA ARG A 270 11.05 13.92 45.22
C ARG A 270 11.73 13.63 46.57
N LEU A 271 13.00 14.00 46.70
CA LEU A 271 13.63 14.06 48.04
C LEU A 271 13.07 15.25 48.79
N LEU A 272 12.69 15.02 50.02
CA LEU A 272 12.32 16.07 50.97
C LEU A 272 13.55 16.91 51.31
#